data_a8bbd9d19eeb49d9d402fd6bcb0a0a4d
#
_entry.id   a8bbd9d19eeb49d9d402fd6bcb0a0a4d
#
_cell.length_a   1.000
_cell.length_b   1.000
_cell.length_c   1.000
_cell.angle_alpha   90.00
_cell.angle_beta   90.00
_cell.angle_gamma   90.00
#
_symmetry.space_group_name_H-M   'P 1'
#
loop_
_entity.id
_entity.type
_entity.pdbx_description
1 polymer ?
#
loop_
_entity_poly.entity_id
_entity_poly.type
_entity_poly.pdbx_seq_one_letter_code
_entity_poly.pdbx_strand_id
1 'polypeptide(L)'
;APNRKDETMQYLSSREIAEKRGVSPILIRRLCRQGRISGAVCKDGVWRIPEDAVRSMRTVFKHTEEEVLPELAKTLRKQKKKKNFHGLYDYVVIDLTYSSCRMASNRLTRGQVESIYRKGKIRESFESLKVSDVIEALNHIHCVDYILDHVMEPLDTRFIRKLHELLMAGTVDAYRQQV
;
A
#
# COMPACT_ATOMS: atom_id res chain seq x y z
N ALA A 1 -6.87 42.57 -31.44
CA ALA A 1 -5.62 41.79 -31.30
C ALA A 1 -5.92 40.49 -30.57
N PRO A 2 -5.71 39.29 -31.15
CA PRO A 2 -5.92 38.04 -30.47
C PRO A 2 -4.81 37.80 -29.44
N ASN A 3 -5.21 37.39 -28.28
CA ASN A 3 -4.40 37.17 -27.08
C ASN A 3 -3.46 35.97 -27.29
N ARG A 4 -2.16 36.20 -27.39
CA ARG A 4 -1.08 35.21 -27.60
C ARG A 4 -0.81 34.36 -26.37
N LYS A 5 -1.82 33.68 -25.81
CA LYS A 5 -1.62 32.74 -24.68
C LYS A 5 -2.06 31.31 -25.00
N ASP A 6 -2.29 30.97 -26.26
CA ASP A 6 -2.74 29.63 -26.70
C ASP A 6 -1.64 28.76 -27.32
N GLU A 7 -0.36 29.12 -27.08
CA GLU A 7 0.77 28.30 -27.52
C GLU A 7 1.09 27.20 -26.51
N THR A 8 0.67 25.97 -26.87
CA THR A 8 1.15 24.66 -26.36
C THR A 8 0.89 24.34 -24.90
N MET A 9 -0.34 24.47 -24.41
CA MET A 9 -0.72 23.70 -23.22
C MET A 9 -0.76 22.21 -23.54
N GLN A 10 0.22 21.47 -23.04
CA GLN A 10 0.22 20.01 -23.14
C GLN A 10 -0.80 19.45 -22.14
N TYR A 11 -1.79 18.72 -22.65
CA TYR A 11 -2.81 18.06 -21.84
C TYR A 11 -2.45 16.59 -21.63
N LEU A 12 -2.55 16.12 -20.41
CA LEU A 12 -2.33 14.74 -20.01
C LEU A 12 -3.65 14.08 -19.64
N SER A 13 -3.76 12.79 -19.88
CA SER A 13 -4.89 11.98 -19.39
C SER A 13 -4.75 11.67 -17.91
N SER A 14 -5.87 11.31 -17.26
CA SER A 14 -5.84 10.87 -15.86
C SER A 14 -4.93 9.66 -15.62
N ARG A 15 -4.67 8.85 -16.64
CA ARG A 15 -3.80 7.66 -16.57
C ARG A 15 -2.33 8.06 -16.61
N GLU A 16 -1.93 8.93 -17.52
CA GLU A 16 -0.55 9.42 -17.64
C GLU A 16 -0.11 10.20 -16.39
N ILE A 17 -1.03 11.00 -15.81
CA ILE A 17 -0.74 11.72 -14.57
C ILE A 17 -0.59 10.75 -13.39
N ALA A 18 -1.46 9.76 -13.31
CA ALA A 18 -1.40 8.75 -12.27
C ALA A 18 -0.07 7.98 -12.31
N GLU A 19 0.40 7.62 -13.50
CA GLU A 19 1.69 6.95 -13.71
C GLU A 19 2.87 7.86 -13.35
N LYS A 20 2.89 9.13 -13.83
CA LYS A 20 3.93 10.12 -13.50
C LYS A 20 4.01 10.44 -12.00
N ARG A 21 2.92 10.29 -11.26
CA ARG A 21 2.82 10.68 -9.84
C ARG A 21 2.78 9.50 -8.86
N GLY A 22 2.70 8.27 -9.37
CA GLY A 22 2.59 7.08 -8.52
C GLY A 22 1.27 7.02 -7.73
N VAL A 23 0.19 7.56 -8.30
CA VAL A 23 -1.14 7.58 -7.66
C VAL A 23 -2.17 6.85 -8.51
N SER A 24 -3.32 6.48 -7.92
CA SER A 24 -4.39 5.82 -8.66
C SER A 24 -5.06 6.76 -9.69
N PRO A 25 -5.35 6.29 -10.94
CA PRO A 25 -6.15 7.04 -11.91
C PRO A 25 -7.55 7.39 -11.40
N ILE A 26 -8.08 6.60 -10.47
CA ILE A 26 -9.37 6.85 -9.83
C ILE A 26 -9.30 8.12 -8.98
N LEU A 27 -8.21 8.30 -8.25
CA LEU A 27 -7.96 9.50 -7.46
C LEU A 27 -7.93 10.75 -8.34
N ILE A 28 -7.18 10.71 -9.44
CA ILE A 28 -7.11 11.83 -10.39
C ILE A 28 -8.50 12.19 -10.93
N ARG A 29 -9.28 11.20 -11.39
CA ARG A 29 -10.64 11.43 -11.90
C ARG A 29 -11.58 12.01 -10.82
N ARG A 30 -11.43 11.58 -9.57
CA ARG A 30 -12.20 12.13 -8.45
C ARG A 30 -11.84 13.59 -8.18
N LEU A 31 -10.56 13.94 -8.19
CA LEU A 31 -10.07 15.31 -8.04
C LEU A 31 -10.57 16.22 -9.15
N CYS A 32 -10.61 15.74 -10.40
CA CYS A 32 -11.17 16.46 -11.53
C CYS A 32 -12.68 16.73 -11.30
N ARG A 33 -13.46 15.72 -10.89
CA ARG A 33 -14.90 15.89 -10.60
C ARG A 33 -15.16 16.86 -9.47
N GLN A 34 -14.28 16.93 -8.50
CA GLN A 34 -14.37 17.86 -7.36
C GLN A 34 -13.90 19.29 -7.70
N GLY A 35 -13.46 19.55 -8.95
CA GLY A 35 -12.93 20.85 -9.37
C GLY A 35 -11.60 21.23 -8.70
N ARG A 36 -10.91 20.27 -8.06
CA ARG A 36 -9.64 20.51 -7.35
C ARG A 36 -8.42 20.58 -8.26
N ILE A 37 -8.60 20.21 -9.54
CA ILE A 37 -7.57 20.35 -10.58
C ILE A 37 -7.99 21.49 -11.52
N SER A 38 -7.32 22.63 -11.39
CA SER A 38 -7.61 23.79 -12.20
C SER A 38 -7.38 23.49 -13.68
N GLY A 39 -8.30 23.91 -14.54
CA GLY A 39 -8.19 23.71 -15.99
C GLY A 39 -8.45 22.28 -16.51
N ALA A 40 -8.82 21.34 -15.63
CA ALA A 40 -9.20 19.99 -16.07
C ALA A 40 -10.56 20.01 -16.77
N VAL A 41 -10.63 19.47 -17.99
CA VAL A 41 -11.85 19.40 -18.82
C VAL A 41 -12.15 17.95 -19.16
N CYS A 42 -13.44 17.55 -19.07
CA CYS A 42 -13.89 16.24 -19.52
C CYS A 42 -14.41 16.36 -20.96
N LYS A 43 -13.75 15.69 -21.91
CA LYS A 43 -14.23 15.56 -23.31
C LYS A 43 -14.38 14.08 -23.63
N ASP A 44 -15.53 13.70 -24.17
CA ASP A 44 -15.81 12.32 -24.59
C ASP A 44 -15.56 11.26 -23.50
N GLY A 45 -15.86 11.61 -22.24
CA GLY A 45 -15.63 10.74 -21.08
C GLY A 45 -14.16 10.64 -20.62
N VAL A 46 -13.24 11.34 -21.28
CA VAL A 46 -11.82 11.38 -20.96
C VAL A 46 -11.45 12.73 -20.35
N TRP A 47 -10.79 12.69 -19.19
CA TRP A 47 -10.25 13.89 -18.55
C TRP A 47 -8.96 14.35 -19.25
N ARG A 48 -8.95 15.60 -19.69
CA ARG A 48 -7.78 16.32 -20.20
C ARG A 48 -7.33 17.33 -19.13
N ILE A 49 -6.12 17.21 -18.67
CA ILE A 49 -5.58 17.95 -17.54
C ILE A 49 -4.32 18.68 -17.99
N PRO A 50 -4.23 20.01 -17.79
CA PRO A 50 -3.03 20.77 -18.14
C PRO A 50 -1.81 20.28 -17.33
N GLU A 51 -0.66 20.15 -17.97
CA GLU A 51 0.56 19.66 -17.31
C GLU A 51 1.06 20.60 -16.22
N ASP A 52 0.88 21.91 -16.38
CA ASP A 52 1.24 22.93 -15.37
C ASP A 52 0.35 22.85 -14.12
N ALA A 53 -0.94 22.54 -14.28
CA ALA A 53 -1.83 22.29 -13.15
C ALA A 53 -1.35 21.12 -12.29
N VAL A 54 -0.67 20.14 -12.87
CA VAL A 54 -0.10 18.98 -12.17
C VAL A 54 1.16 19.36 -11.37
N ARG A 55 1.95 20.33 -11.84
CA ARG A 55 3.16 20.79 -11.14
C ARG A 55 2.84 21.50 -9.83
N SER A 56 1.78 22.30 -9.78
CA SER A 56 1.36 23.07 -8.61
C SER A 56 0.73 22.23 -7.49
N MET A 57 0.41 20.96 -7.76
CA MET A 57 -0.39 20.10 -6.89
C MET A 57 0.40 19.26 -5.89
N ARG A 58 1.69 19.50 -5.68
CA ARG A 58 2.53 18.69 -4.79
C ARG A 58 2.01 18.59 -3.35
N THR A 59 1.39 19.65 -2.85
CA THR A 59 0.74 19.73 -1.55
C THR A 59 -0.68 19.14 -1.55
N VAL A 60 -1.41 19.32 -2.66
CA VAL A 60 -2.79 18.84 -2.79
C VAL A 60 -2.85 17.31 -2.80
N PHE A 61 -1.90 16.63 -3.44
CA PHE A 61 -1.86 15.18 -3.46
C PHE A 61 -1.64 14.57 -2.06
N LYS A 62 -0.77 15.15 -1.23
CA LYS A 62 -0.55 14.66 0.13
C LYS A 62 -1.78 14.78 1.03
N HIS A 63 -2.49 15.91 0.98
CA HIS A 63 -3.71 16.10 1.76
C HIS A 63 -4.88 15.26 1.25
N THR A 64 -4.96 15.04 -0.08
CA THR A 64 -6.08 14.35 -0.69
C THR A 64 -5.97 12.83 -0.57
N GLU A 65 -4.77 12.27 -0.51
CA GLU A 65 -4.60 10.85 -0.20
C GLU A 65 -5.13 10.51 1.20
N GLU A 66 -4.89 11.35 2.20
CA GLU A 66 -5.44 11.16 3.54
C GLU A 66 -6.97 11.35 3.60
N GLU A 67 -7.54 12.28 2.85
CA GLU A 67 -8.99 12.51 2.81
C GLU A 67 -9.76 11.38 2.10
N VAL A 68 -9.15 10.75 1.10
CA VAL A 68 -9.78 9.68 0.29
C VAL A 68 -9.59 8.29 0.88
N LEU A 69 -8.62 8.13 1.79
CA LEU A 69 -8.41 6.86 2.49
C LEU A 69 -9.67 6.42 3.24
N PRO A 70 -10.04 5.12 3.18
CA PRO A 70 -11.06 4.57 4.06
C PRO A 70 -10.74 4.87 5.53
N GLU A 71 -11.74 5.17 6.34
CA GLU A 71 -11.54 5.52 7.75
C GLU A 71 -10.79 4.43 8.54
N LEU A 72 -11.04 3.17 8.20
CA LEU A 72 -10.28 2.05 8.76
C LEU A 72 -8.78 2.16 8.45
N ALA A 73 -8.42 2.43 7.20
CA ALA A 73 -7.03 2.56 6.79
C ALA A 73 -6.35 3.77 7.46
N LYS A 74 -7.04 4.89 7.60
CA LYS A 74 -6.55 6.06 8.36
C LYS A 74 -6.26 5.69 9.80
N THR A 75 -7.18 5.00 10.44
CA THR A 75 -7.05 4.56 11.84
C THR A 75 -5.86 3.63 12.02
N LEU A 76 -5.73 2.61 11.16
CA LEU A 76 -4.63 1.65 11.21
C LEU A 76 -3.27 2.32 10.96
N ARG A 77 -3.17 3.20 9.94
CA ARG A 77 -1.95 3.98 9.66
C ARG A 77 -1.54 4.88 10.84
N LYS A 78 -2.52 5.53 11.47
CA LYS A 78 -2.29 6.38 12.65
C LYS A 78 -1.76 5.57 13.83
N GLN A 79 -2.33 4.39 14.07
CA GLN A 79 -1.88 3.50 15.15
C GLN A 79 -0.49 2.92 14.88
N LYS A 80 -0.21 2.48 13.63
CA LYS A 80 1.13 2.04 13.19
C LYS A 80 2.18 3.11 13.47
N LYS A 81 1.96 4.37 13.05
CA LYS A 81 2.89 5.48 13.27
C LYS A 81 3.13 5.78 14.75
N LYS A 82 2.09 5.69 15.57
CA LYS A 82 2.18 5.97 17.02
C LYS A 82 2.78 4.83 17.83
N LYS A 83 3.03 3.67 17.21
CA LYS A 83 3.43 2.43 17.90
C LYS A 83 2.51 2.15 19.11
N ASN A 84 1.20 2.33 18.88
CA ASN A 84 0.20 2.15 19.94
C ASN A 84 -0.03 0.65 20.16
N PHE A 85 0.74 0.10 21.10
CA PHE A 85 0.61 -1.29 21.52
C PHE A 85 -0.79 -1.52 22.11
N HIS A 86 -1.44 -2.62 21.69
CA HIS A 86 -2.83 -3.00 22.02
C HIS A 86 -3.92 -2.23 21.24
N GLY A 87 -3.55 -1.52 20.17
CA GLY A 87 -4.52 -0.92 19.25
C GLY A 87 -5.08 -1.92 18.24
N LEU A 88 -6.08 -1.48 17.47
CA LEU A 88 -6.69 -2.28 16.39
C LEU A 88 -5.63 -2.75 15.37
N TYR A 89 -4.65 -1.92 15.05
CA TYR A 89 -3.57 -2.28 14.13
C TYR A 89 -2.78 -3.50 14.62
N ASP A 90 -2.35 -3.50 15.88
CA ASP A 90 -1.63 -4.62 16.49
C ASP A 90 -2.47 -5.90 16.46
N TYR A 91 -3.74 -5.78 16.83
CA TYR A 91 -4.67 -6.90 16.82
C TYR A 91 -4.79 -7.50 15.40
N VAL A 92 -5.04 -6.65 14.40
CA VAL A 92 -5.16 -7.07 13.00
C VAL A 92 -3.88 -7.76 12.51
N VAL A 93 -2.70 -7.16 12.77
CA VAL A 93 -1.43 -7.74 12.33
C VAL A 93 -1.18 -9.10 12.97
N ILE A 94 -1.38 -9.23 14.29
CA ILE A 94 -1.09 -10.47 15.02
C ILE A 94 -2.07 -11.57 14.61
N ASP A 95 -3.38 -11.28 14.62
CA ASP A 95 -4.39 -12.31 14.36
C ASP A 95 -4.43 -12.72 12.89
N LEU A 96 -4.27 -11.78 11.97
CA LEU A 96 -4.21 -12.09 10.54
C LEU A 96 -2.97 -12.92 10.22
N THR A 97 -1.80 -12.54 10.76
CA THR A 97 -0.56 -13.30 10.57
C THR A 97 -0.69 -14.70 11.15
N TYR A 98 -1.15 -14.84 12.39
CA TYR A 98 -1.34 -16.15 13.01
C TYR A 98 -2.28 -17.03 12.19
N SER A 99 -3.45 -16.52 11.82
CA SER A 99 -4.45 -17.27 11.06
C SER A 99 -3.95 -17.71 9.69
N SER A 100 -3.30 -16.82 8.95
CA SER A 100 -2.75 -17.13 7.63
C SER A 100 -1.62 -18.15 7.71
N CYS A 101 -0.68 -17.99 8.65
CA CYS A 101 0.40 -18.95 8.86
C CYS A 101 -0.13 -20.32 9.27
N ARG A 102 -1.17 -20.38 10.12
CA ARG A 102 -1.82 -21.64 10.50
C ARG A 102 -2.44 -22.38 9.31
N MET A 103 -3.05 -21.64 8.37
CA MET A 103 -3.58 -22.21 7.13
C MET A 103 -2.49 -22.82 6.24
N ALA A 104 -1.27 -22.24 6.29
CA ALA A 104 -0.08 -22.74 5.59
C ALA A 104 0.68 -23.83 6.38
N SER A 105 0.08 -24.41 7.44
CA SER A 105 0.69 -25.45 8.30
C SER A 105 1.87 -24.97 9.14
N ASN A 106 2.03 -23.67 9.33
CA ASN A 106 2.98 -23.08 10.26
C ASN A 106 2.65 -23.47 11.73
N ARG A 107 3.67 -23.73 12.53
CA ARG A 107 3.52 -24.24 13.89
C ARG A 107 3.54 -23.18 14.99
N LEU A 108 3.82 -21.93 14.63
CA LEU A 108 3.84 -20.85 15.62
C LEU A 108 2.50 -20.70 16.32
N THR A 109 2.55 -20.53 17.64
CA THR A 109 1.38 -20.14 18.42
C THR A 109 1.11 -18.65 18.26
N ARG A 110 -0.12 -18.21 18.56
CA ARG A 110 -0.47 -16.79 18.53
C ARG A 110 0.46 -15.95 19.44
N GLY A 111 0.79 -16.46 20.61
CA GLY A 111 1.72 -15.80 21.54
C GLY A 111 3.13 -15.66 21.01
N GLN A 112 3.61 -16.65 20.23
CA GLN A 112 4.91 -16.57 19.54
C GLN A 112 4.89 -15.53 18.43
N VAL A 113 3.83 -15.48 17.60
CA VAL A 113 3.65 -14.43 16.59
C VAL A 113 3.64 -13.04 17.24
N GLU A 114 2.90 -12.87 18.34
CA GLU A 114 2.87 -11.63 19.11
C GLU A 114 4.26 -11.25 19.65
N SER A 115 5.02 -12.23 20.16
CA SER A 115 6.37 -11.99 20.68
C SER A 115 7.36 -11.59 19.58
N ILE A 116 7.26 -12.23 18.40
CA ILE A 116 8.03 -11.86 17.19
C ILE A 116 7.70 -10.44 16.79
N TYR A 117 6.43 -10.11 16.64
CA TYR A 117 5.96 -8.80 16.22
C TYR A 117 6.39 -7.68 17.19
N ARG A 118 6.15 -7.86 18.48
CA ARG A 118 6.39 -6.81 19.50
C ARG A 118 7.82 -6.68 19.95
N LYS A 119 8.56 -7.79 20.03
CA LYS A 119 9.87 -7.85 20.68
C LYS A 119 11.00 -8.30 19.77
N GLY A 120 10.68 -8.80 18.56
CA GLY A 120 11.66 -9.42 17.69
C GLY A 120 12.34 -10.65 18.32
N LYS A 121 11.70 -11.27 19.31
CA LYS A 121 12.28 -12.39 20.09
C LYS A 121 11.24 -13.47 20.30
N ILE A 122 11.71 -14.71 20.37
CA ILE A 122 10.92 -15.87 20.78
C ILE A 122 11.44 -16.30 22.14
N ARG A 123 10.55 -16.44 23.13
CA ARG A 123 10.93 -16.71 24.53
C ARG A 123 11.08 -18.20 24.88
N GLU A 124 10.57 -19.08 24.03
CA GLU A 124 10.54 -20.52 24.29
C GLU A 124 11.77 -21.21 23.70
N SER A 125 12.11 -22.39 24.24
CA SER A 125 13.23 -23.22 23.78
C SER A 125 13.09 -23.49 22.26
N PHE A 126 14.14 -23.23 21.53
CA PHE A 126 14.21 -23.35 20.06
C PHE A 126 14.06 -24.79 19.56
N GLU A 127 13.99 -25.79 20.42
CA GLU A 127 14.06 -27.21 20.03
C GLU A 127 12.93 -27.71 19.14
N SER A 128 11.84 -26.94 18.99
CA SER A 128 10.69 -27.33 18.16
C SER A 128 10.33 -26.33 17.05
N LEU A 129 11.00 -25.19 16.95
CA LEU A 129 10.65 -24.15 15.98
C LEU A 129 11.47 -24.29 14.68
N LYS A 130 10.79 -24.31 13.57
CA LYS A 130 11.46 -24.22 12.27
C LYS A 130 11.76 -22.74 11.98
N VAL A 131 12.96 -22.46 11.50
CA VAL A 131 13.37 -21.11 11.05
C VAL A 131 12.44 -20.61 9.94
N SER A 132 11.98 -21.51 9.06
CA SER A 132 11.01 -21.20 8.02
C SER A 132 9.71 -20.61 8.58
N ASP A 133 9.21 -21.15 9.70
CA ASP A 133 7.95 -20.69 10.30
C ASP A 133 8.08 -19.25 10.81
N VAL A 134 9.25 -18.89 11.34
CA VAL A 134 9.55 -17.52 11.80
C VAL A 134 9.68 -16.55 10.62
N ILE A 135 10.40 -16.95 9.58
CA ILE A 135 10.57 -16.14 8.37
C ILE A 135 9.21 -15.88 7.72
N GLU A 136 8.37 -16.90 7.58
CA GLU A 136 7.03 -16.78 7.02
C GLU A 136 6.16 -15.78 7.82
N ALA A 137 6.17 -15.87 9.15
CA ALA A 137 5.43 -14.94 9.99
C ALA A 137 5.92 -13.49 9.85
N LEU A 138 7.24 -13.26 9.81
CA LEU A 138 7.82 -11.93 9.57
C LEU A 138 7.44 -11.39 8.19
N ASN A 139 7.53 -12.22 7.16
CA ASN A 139 7.15 -11.83 5.80
C ASN A 139 5.67 -11.49 5.71
N HIS A 140 4.81 -12.25 6.40
CA HIS A 140 3.38 -11.96 6.45
C HIS A 140 3.09 -10.61 7.13
N ILE A 141 3.77 -10.29 8.23
CA ILE A 141 3.69 -8.97 8.87
C ILE A 141 4.07 -7.86 7.88
N HIS A 142 5.17 -8.06 7.13
CA HIS A 142 5.58 -7.10 6.10
C HIS A 142 4.55 -6.97 4.96
N CYS A 143 3.88 -8.07 4.58
CA CYS A 143 2.80 -8.03 3.60
C CYS A 143 1.60 -7.21 4.10
N VAL A 144 1.21 -7.35 5.36
CA VAL A 144 0.13 -6.53 5.96
C VAL A 144 0.51 -5.05 5.94
N ASP A 145 1.74 -4.73 6.29
CA ASP A 145 2.27 -3.37 6.23
C ASP A 145 2.25 -2.81 4.80
N TYR A 146 2.71 -3.61 3.84
CA TYR A 146 2.71 -3.22 2.42
C TYR A 146 1.29 -2.94 1.92
N ILE A 147 0.33 -3.82 2.22
CA ILE A 147 -1.09 -3.62 1.84
C ILE A 147 -1.62 -2.32 2.43
N LEU A 148 -1.34 -2.04 3.70
CA LEU A 148 -1.79 -0.83 4.36
C LEU A 148 -1.17 0.44 3.74
N ASP A 149 0.11 0.40 3.39
CA ASP A 149 0.81 1.52 2.80
C ASP A 149 0.39 1.78 1.34
N HIS A 150 -0.10 0.73 0.63
CA HIS A 150 -0.50 0.77 -0.78
C HIS A 150 -2.01 0.55 -0.99
N VAL A 151 -2.84 0.77 0.04
CA VAL A 151 -4.29 0.50 0.02
C VAL A 151 -5.06 1.27 -1.06
N MET A 152 -4.49 2.34 -1.61
CA MET A 152 -5.08 3.12 -2.71
C MET A 152 -4.68 2.62 -4.09
N GLU A 153 -3.75 1.69 -4.18
CA GLU A 153 -3.34 1.11 -5.45
C GLU A 153 -4.37 0.08 -5.95
N PRO A 154 -4.51 -0.09 -7.27
CA PRO A 154 -5.39 -1.11 -7.82
C PRO A 154 -4.86 -2.51 -7.46
N LEU A 155 -5.77 -3.39 -7.04
CA LEU A 155 -5.47 -4.80 -6.85
C LEU A 155 -5.36 -5.48 -8.23
N ASP A 156 -4.17 -5.42 -8.81
CA ASP A 156 -3.84 -6.02 -10.10
C ASP A 156 -2.81 -7.17 -9.94
N THR A 157 -2.45 -7.80 -11.05
CA THR A 157 -1.48 -8.91 -11.05
C THR A 157 -0.10 -8.48 -10.53
N ARG A 158 0.31 -7.22 -10.74
CA ARG A 158 1.60 -6.70 -10.25
C ARG A 158 1.59 -6.60 -8.74
N PHE A 159 0.48 -6.09 -8.17
CA PHE A 159 0.30 -6.01 -6.74
C PHE A 159 0.35 -7.39 -6.08
N ILE A 160 -0.35 -8.38 -6.65
CA ILE A 160 -0.35 -9.77 -6.15
C ILE A 160 1.05 -10.38 -6.24
N ARG A 161 1.75 -10.21 -7.36
CA ARG A 161 3.12 -10.68 -7.50
C ARG A 161 4.06 -10.07 -6.46
N LYS A 162 3.90 -8.77 -6.19
CA LYS A 162 4.70 -8.09 -5.16
C LYS A 162 4.45 -8.64 -3.77
N LEU A 163 3.20 -8.92 -3.41
CA LEU A 163 2.88 -9.60 -2.15
C LEU A 163 3.51 -11.00 -2.09
N HIS A 164 3.46 -11.75 -3.19
CA HIS A 164 4.07 -13.07 -3.26
C HIS A 164 5.60 -13.00 -3.09
N GLU A 165 6.28 -12.07 -3.77
CA GLU A 165 7.70 -11.82 -3.59
C GLU A 165 8.06 -11.52 -2.12
N LEU A 166 7.28 -10.66 -1.46
CA LEU A 166 7.48 -10.33 -0.05
C LEU A 166 7.26 -11.55 0.84
N LEU A 167 6.22 -12.33 0.58
CA LEU A 167 5.88 -13.51 1.38
C LEU A 167 6.95 -14.60 1.27
N MET A 168 7.51 -14.79 0.08
CA MET A 168 8.51 -15.80 -0.20
C MET A 168 9.95 -15.38 0.15
N ALA A 169 10.19 -14.12 0.51
CA ALA A 169 11.53 -13.60 0.75
C ALA A 169 12.28 -14.40 1.82
N GLY A 170 13.47 -14.90 1.49
CA GLY A 170 14.32 -15.66 2.42
C GLY A 170 13.79 -17.04 2.82
N THR A 171 12.72 -17.53 2.19
CA THR A 171 12.23 -18.90 2.40
C THR A 171 13.03 -19.90 1.56
N VAL A 172 13.06 -21.18 1.98
CA VAL A 172 13.74 -22.25 1.24
C VAL A 172 13.16 -22.43 -0.17
N ASP A 173 11.85 -22.22 -0.32
CA ASP A 173 11.17 -22.35 -1.61
C ASP A 173 11.56 -21.23 -2.58
N ALA A 174 11.86 -20.03 -2.11
CA ALA A 174 12.39 -18.95 -2.93
C ALA A 174 13.74 -19.32 -3.56
N TYR A 175 14.60 -20.01 -2.84
CA TYR A 175 15.87 -20.49 -3.37
C TYR A 175 15.71 -21.62 -4.39
N ARG A 176 14.73 -22.50 -4.19
CA ARG A 176 14.45 -23.62 -5.12
C ARG A 176 13.87 -23.17 -6.46
N GLN A 177 13.17 -22.04 -6.50
CA GLN A 177 12.58 -21.49 -7.73
C GLN A 177 13.60 -20.71 -8.59
N GLN A 178 14.80 -20.43 -8.08
CA GLN A 178 15.87 -19.72 -8.80
C GLN A 178 16.88 -20.66 -9.46
N VAL A 179 16.74 -21.98 -9.31
CA VAL A 179 17.53 -23.03 -9.95
C VAL A 179 16.71 -23.72 -11.02
#